data_225b856978deec62c8ebdad15224b317
#
_entry.id   225b856978deec62c8ebdad15224b317
#
_cell.length_a   1.000
_cell.length_b   1.000
_cell.length_c   1.000
_cell.angle_alpha   90.00
_cell.angle_beta   90.00
_cell.angle_gamma   90.00
#
_symmetry.space_group_name_H-M   'P 1'
#
loop_
_entity.id
_entity.type
_entity.pdbx_description
1 polymer ?
#
loop_
_entity_poly.entity_id
_entity_poly.type
_entity_poly.pdbx_seq_one_letter_code
_entity_poly.pdbx_strand_id
1 'polypeptide(L)'
;MRNVWARVLADRGVAVDTWLMIEHKPPTHETLDMDVQWDLGDALAEAADDEPVTHTMVEAVAEAHGAPVSHVFIGAALDPMMEWEQETDVELWVCAGSCQHYGAGALLERLLALRTEKMQDGKAPFHIIPRGCLSICEKGPVMISRSPHGEVTHPELAVEDLDEVVSLLTQPA
;
A
#
# COMPACT_ATOMS: atom_id res chain seq x y z
N MET A 1 -30.79 -5.41 11.45
CA MET A 1 -30.51 -4.76 12.76
C MET A 1 -30.43 -3.26 12.51
N ARG A 2 -31.37 -2.46 13.01
CA ARG A 2 -31.40 -1.00 12.81
C ARG A 2 -30.31 -0.38 13.70
N ASN A 3 -29.44 0.40 13.10
CA ASN A 3 -28.25 0.99 13.70
C ASN A 3 -28.62 1.87 14.91
N VAL A 4 -28.31 1.42 16.12
CA VAL A 4 -28.64 2.09 17.39
C VAL A 4 -28.00 3.49 17.47
N TRP A 5 -26.89 3.68 16.81
CA TRP A 5 -26.14 4.95 16.77
C TRP A 5 -26.85 6.05 15.98
N ALA A 6 -27.65 5.70 14.95
CA ALA A 6 -28.42 6.68 14.18
C ALA A 6 -29.48 7.40 15.05
N ARG A 7 -30.01 6.71 16.06
CA ARG A 7 -30.99 7.28 16.99
C ARG A 7 -30.36 8.25 18.00
N VAL A 8 -29.17 7.93 18.49
CA VAL A 8 -28.44 8.76 19.46
C VAL A 8 -27.98 10.09 18.85
N LEU A 9 -27.65 10.10 17.56
CA LEU A 9 -27.24 11.31 16.84
C LEU A 9 -28.42 12.20 16.46
N ALA A 10 -29.56 11.61 16.10
CA ALA A 10 -30.81 12.35 15.80
C ALA A 10 -31.33 13.13 17.02
N ASP A 11 -31.26 12.57 18.23
CA ASP A 11 -31.68 13.21 19.49
C ASP A 11 -30.78 14.42 19.87
N ARG A 12 -29.59 14.55 19.25
CA ARG A 12 -28.67 15.68 19.48
C ARG A 12 -28.74 16.75 18.41
N GLY A 13 -29.71 16.68 17.49
CA GLY A 13 -29.90 17.67 16.42
C GLY A 13 -28.77 17.65 15.36
N VAL A 14 -27.98 16.59 15.31
CA VAL A 14 -26.98 16.38 14.26
C VAL A 14 -27.72 15.82 13.05
N ALA A 15 -27.70 16.52 11.93
CA ALA A 15 -28.28 16.04 10.68
C ALA A 15 -27.61 14.72 10.28
N VAL A 16 -28.32 13.61 10.46
CA VAL A 16 -27.80 12.24 10.24
C VAL A 16 -27.58 11.98 8.75
N ASP A 17 -28.18 12.79 7.88
CA ASP A 17 -28.18 12.61 6.44
C ASP A 17 -26.83 12.89 5.76
N THR A 18 -25.93 13.60 6.45
CA THR A 18 -24.63 14.00 5.86
C THR A 18 -23.53 12.94 6.08
N TRP A 19 -23.69 11.98 6.98
CA TRP A 19 -22.67 10.97 7.33
C TRP A 19 -22.88 9.60 6.67
N LEU A 20 -24.04 9.39 6.02
CA LEU A 20 -24.41 8.09 5.46
C LEU A 20 -24.23 7.95 3.95
N MET A 21 -23.75 8.97 3.26
CA MET A 21 -23.45 8.91 1.82
C MET A 21 -21.99 9.23 1.52
N ILE A 22 -21.07 8.45 2.08
CA ILE A 22 -19.82 8.25 1.38
C ILE A 22 -20.18 7.30 0.23
N GLU A 23 -20.39 7.85 -0.96
CA GLU A 23 -20.50 7.03 -2.17
C GLU A 23 -19.16 6.35 -2.37
N HIS A 24 -19.04 5.13 -1.84
CA HIS A 24 -17.86 4.31 -2.13
C HIS A 24 -17.87 4.03 -3.63
N LYS A 25 -16.79 4.40 -4.30
CA LYS A 25 -16.52 4.00 -5.68
C LYS A 25 -16.69 2.46 -5.76
N PRO A 26 -17.44 1.94 -6.72
CA PRO A 26 -17.61 0.49 -6.85
C PRO A 26 -16.26 -0.18 -7.08
N PRO A 27 -16.03 -1.37 -6.51
CA PRO A 27 -14.81 -2.15 -6.74
C PRO A 27 -14.60 -2.41 -8.24
N THR A 28 -13.39 -2.22 -8.72
CA THR A 28 -13.01 -2.47 -10.14
C THR A 28 -12.04 -3.65 -10.28
N HIS A 29 -11.49 -4.14 -9.17
CA HIS A 29 -10.52 -5.23 -9.13
C HIS A 29 -10.90 -6.24 -8.04
N GLU A 30 -10.47 -7.47 -8.23
CA GLU A 30 -10.52 -8.48 -7.19
C GLU A 30 -9.41 -8.25 -6.16
N THR A 31 -9.68 -8.62 -4.92
CA THR A 31 -8.67 -8.59 -3.85
C THR A 31 -8.02 -9.95 -3.73
N LEU A 32 -6.79 -9.97 -3.26
CA LEU A 32 -6.16 -11.20 -2.84
C LEU A 32 -6.95 -11.82 -1.68
N ASP A 33 -7.10 -13.14 -1.69
CA ASP A 33 -7.74 -13.87 -0.62
C ASP A 33 -7.10 -13.56 0.74
N MET A 34 -7.91 -13.42 1.78
CA MET A 34 -7.43 -13.01 3.10
C MET A 34 -6.52 -14.07 3.74
N ASP A 35 -6.83 -15.36 3.54
CA ASP A 35 -5.99 -16.44 4.08
C ASP A 35 -4.61 -16.42 3.42
N VAL A 36 -4.55 -16.17 2.10
CA VAL A 36 -3.28 -16.01 1.38
C VAL A 36 -2.51 -14.78 1.87
N GLN A 37 -3.22 -13.67 2.16
CA GLN A 37 -2.56 -12.48 2.72
C GLN A 37 -1.93 -12.78 4.09
N TRP A 38 -2.66 -13.46 4.98
CA TRP A 38 -2.16 -13.85 6.29
C TRP A 38 -0.96 -14.80 6.18
N ASP A 39 -1.06 -15.85 5.37
CA ASP A 39 0.01 -16.83 5.20
C ASP A 39 1.31 -16.18 4.71
N LEU A 40 1.22 -15.25 3.75
CA LEU A 40 2.40 -14.53 3.23
C LEU A 40 2.95 -13.49 4.22
N GLY A 41 2.07 -12.81 4.96
CA GLY A 41 2.46 -11.87 6.00
C GLY A 41 3.20 -12.56 7.16
N ASP A 42 2.65 -13.67 7.65
CA ASP A 42 3.24 -14.48 8.72
C ASP A 42 4.58 -15.09 8.28
N ALA A 43 4.66 -15.60 7.04
CA ALA A 43 5.91 -16.12 6.49
C ALA A 43 7.00 -15.06 6.38
N LEU A 44 6.63 -13.81 6.05
CA LEU A 44 7.58 -12.70 6.01
C LEU A 44 8.02 -12.28 7.41
N ALA A 45 7.11 -12.24 8.38
CA ALA A 45 7.43 -11.95 9.77
C ALA A 45 8.37 -13.00 10.37
N GLU A 46 8.13 -14.29 10.07
CA GLU A 46 9.02 -15.39 10.47
C GLU A 46 10.42 -15.26 9.82
N ALA A 47 10.47 -14.89 8.53
CA ALA A 47 11.73 -14.69 7.83
C ALA A 47 12.53 -13.49 8.35
N ALA A 48 11.87 -12.47 8.89
CA ALA A 48 12.49 -11.29 9.46
C ALA A 48 13.09 -11.55 10.86
N ASP A 49 12.53 -12.49 11.64
CA ASP A 49 13.05 -12.88 12.98
C ASP A 49 13.39 -11.67 13.85
N ASP A 50 12.45 -10.72 14.00
CA ASP A 50 12.58 -9.43 14.71
C ASP A 50 13.56 -8.40 14.07
N GLU A 51 14.17 -8.70 12.93
CA GLU A 51 14.98 -7.74 12.17
C GLU A 51 14.11 -6.94 11.18
N PRO A 52 14.53 -5.73 10.78
CA PRO A 52 13.82 -4.98 9.75
C PRO A 52 13.73 -5.75 8.42
N VAL A 53 12.54 -5.74 7.83
CA VAL A 53 12.27 -6.42 6.56
C VAL A 53 13.06 -5.77 5.43
N THR A 54 13.76 -6.60 4.67
CA THR A 54 14.46 -6.20 3.46
C THR A 54 13.69 -6.62 2.21
N HIS A 55 13.94 -5.96 1.09
CA HIS A 55 13.37 -6.38 -0.19
C HIS A 55 13.78 -7.81 -0.58
N THR A 56 14.99 -8.21 -0.23
CA THR A 56 15.50 -9.57 -0.48
C THR A 56 14.71 -10.64 0.30
N MET A 57 14.30 -10.34 1.54
CA MET A 57 13.44 -11.25 2.31
C MET A 57 12.08 -11.42 1.64
N VAL A 58 11.49 -10.33 1.13
CA VAL A 58 10.22 -10.36 0.39
C VAL A 58 10.32 -11.23 -0.85
N GLU A 59 11.40 -11.09 -1.64
CA GLU A 59 11.66 -11.91 -2.82
C GLU A 59 11.84 -13.40 -2.46
N ALA A 60 12.57 -13.69 -1.38
CA ALA A 60 12.79 -15.06 -0.92
C ALA A 60 11.49 -15.74 -0.46
N VAL A 61 10.62 -15.01 0.26
CA VAL A 61 9.29 -15.51 0.66
C VAL A 61 8.41 -15.74 -0.57
N ALA A 62 8.41 -14.79 -1.52
CA ALA A 62 7.67 -14.94 -2.77
C ALA A 62 8.08 -16.18 -3.55
N GLU A 63 9.39 -16.44 -3.68
CA GLU A 63 9.94 -17.64 -4.34
C GLU A 63 9.53 -18.91 -3.58
N ALA A 64 9.70 -18.94 -2.25
CA ALA A 64 9.38 -20.11 -1.42
C ALA A 64 7.91 -20.51 -1.49
N HIS A 65 7.00 -19.54 -1.61
CA HIS A 65 5.55 -19.75 -1.70
C HIS A 65 5.03 -19.82 -3.14
N GLY A 66 5.87 -19.59 -4.15
CA GLY A 66 5.47 -19.54 -5.55
C GLY A 66 4.46 -18.42 -5.83
N ALA A 67 4.54 -17.34 -5.07
CA ALA A 67 3.65 -16.19 -5.13
C ALA A 67 4.32 -14.99 -5.83
N PRO A 68 3.54 -14.07 -6.45
CA PRO A 68 4.06 -12.79 -6.88
C PRO A 68 4.62 -11.97 -5.72
N VAL A 69 5.71 -11.22 -5.93
CA VAL A 69 6.30 -10.35 -4.91
C VAL A 69 5.29 -9.32 -4.40
N SER A 70 4.43 -8.79 -5.28
CA SER A 70 3.34 -7.88 -4.91
C SER A 70 2.37 -8.46 -3.87
N HIS A 71 2.13 -9.78 -3.91
CA HIS A 71 1.26 -10.45 -2.94
C HIS A 71 1.90 -10.51 -1.54
N VAL A 72 3.22 -10.68 -1.44
CA VAL A 72 3.94 -10.64 -0.17
C VAL A 72 3.88 -9.22 0.42
N PHE A 73 4.03 -8.17 -0.40
CA PHE A 73 3.80 -6.79 0.04
C PHE A 73 2.37 -6.55 0.55
N ILE A 74 1.37 -7.14 -0.11
CA ILE A 74 -0.03 -7.05 0.35
C ILE A 74 -0.20 -7.76 1.70
N GLY A 75 0.39 -8.94 1.89
CA GLY A 75 0.40 -9.65 3.17
C GLY A 75 1.09 -8.85 4.28
N ALA A 76 2.28 -8.30 4.00
CA ALA A 76 3.02 -7.46 4.92
C ALA A 76 2.23 -6.23 5.40
N ALA A 77 1.32 -5.70 4.58
CA ALA A 77 0.47 -4.56 4.95
C ALA A 77 -0.52 -4.87 6.08
N LEU A 78 -0.77 -6.13 6.41
CA LEU A 78 -1.64 -6.54 7.51
C LEU A 78 -0.99 -6.32 8.88
N ASP A 79 0.33 -6.33 8.95
CA ASP A 79 1.07 -6.01 10.18
C ASP A 79 1.54 -4.55 10.18
N PRO A 80 0.86 -3.66 10.93
CA PRO A 80 1.24 -2.25 11.01
C PRO A 80 2.54 -2.02 11.81
N MET A 81 3.01 -3.03 12.54
CA MET A 81 4.22 -2.96 13.37
C MET A 81 5.46 -3.47 12.64
N MET A 82 5.30 -4.05 11.45
CA MET A 82 6.40 -4.53 10.64
C MET A 82 7.35 -3.37 10.28
N GLU A 83 8.58 -3.48 10.73
CA GLU A 83 9.63 -2.50 10.45
C GLU A 83 10.31 -2.83 9.12
N TRP A 84 10.66 -1.80 8.37
CA TRP A 84 11.31 -1.92 7.05
C TRP A 84 12.70 -1.31 7.10
N GLU A 85 13.68 -2.01 6.50
CA GLU A 85 15.00 -1.44 6.32
C GLU A 85 14.94 -0.23 5.38
N GLN A 86 15.46 0.90 5.83
CA GLN A 86 15.51 2.12 5.03
C GLN A 86 16.65 2.05 4.01
N GLU A 87 16.34 1.78 2.74
CA GLU A 87 17.32 1.63 1.67
C GLU A 87 17.70 2.97 1.01
N THR A 88 16.82 3.98 1.08
CA THR A 88 16.96 5.26 0.36
C THR A 88 16.12 6.35 1.04
N ASP A 89 16.41 7.61 0.74
CA ASP A 89 15.68 8.78 1.25
C ASP A 89 14.31 8.99 0.55
N VAL A 90 14.00 8.21 -0.49
CA VAL A 90 12.71 8.25 -1.19
C VAL A 90 11.88 7.03 -0.79
N GLU A 91 10.80 7.28 -0.06
CA GLU A 91 9.85 6.24 0.37
C GLU A 91 8.52 6.38 -0.38
N LEU A 92 7.97 5.25 -0.83
CA LEU A 92 6.66 5.16 -1.45
C LEU A 92 5.75 4.29 -0.58
N TRP A 93 4.85 4.93 0.15
CA TRP A 93 3.88 4.26 0.99
C TRP A 93 2.64 3.91 0.17
N VAL A 94 2.38 2.63 -0.03
CA VAL A 94 1.28 2.15 -0.87
C VAL A 94 0.17 1.57 0.00
N CYS A 95 -1.05 2.05 -0.17
CA CYS A 95 -2.21 1.49 0.51
C CYS A 95 -2.58 0.14 -0.12
N ALA A 96 -2.37 -0.96 0.63
CA ALA A 96 -2.58 -2.33 0.17
C ALA A 96 -3.79 -3.03 0.82
N GLY A 97 -4.58 -2.34 1.65
CA GLY A 97 -5.84 -2.85 2.19
C GLY A 97 -7.00 -2.67 1.20
N SER A 98 -8.00 -1.87 1.56
CA SER A 98 -9.18 -1.63 0.69
C SER A 98 -8.83 -1.09 -0.70
N CYS A 99 -7.65 -0.49 -0.89
CA CYS A 99 -7.17 -0.03 -2.20
C CYS A 99 -6.91 -1.18 -3.20
N GLN A 100 -6.83 -2.44 -2.75
CA GLN A 100 -6.81 -3.59 -3.66
C GLN A 100 -8.02 -3.59 -4.59
N HIS A 101 -9.21 -3.22 -4.10
CA HIS A 101 -10.43 -3.08 -4.91
C HIS A 101 -10.31 -2.05 -6.04
N TYR A 102 -9.32 -1.19 -5.99
CA TYR A 102 -9.10 -0.08 -6.92
C TYR A 102 -7.79 -0.19 -7.70
N GLY A 103 -7.12 -1.36 -7.64
CA GLY A 103 -5.94 -1.66 -8.44
C GLY A 103 -4.60 -1.47 -7.72
N ALA A 104 -4.55 -1.43 -6.39
CA ALA A 104 -3.30 -1.32 -5.64
C ALA A 104 -2.32 -2.47 -5.92
N GLY A 105 -2.81 -3.67 -6.23
CA GLY A 105 -1.96 -4.80 -6.63
C GLY A 105 -1.18 -4.50 -7.92
N ALA A 106 -1.86 -4.04 -8.96
CA ALA A 106 -1.22 -3.66 -10.22
C ALA A 106 -0.26 -2.47 -10.06
N LEU A 107 -0.60 -1.54 -9.15
CA LEU A 107 0.27 -0.41 -8.80
C LEU A 107 1.56 -0.90 -8.13
N LEU A 108 1.47 -1.85 -7.19
CA LEU A 108 2.63 -2.48 -6.57
C LEU A 108 3.49 -3.22 -7.61
N GLU A 109 2.89 -4.00 -8.50
CA GLU A 109 3.62 -4.70 -9.56
C GLU A 109 4.40 -3.73 -10.45
N ARG A 110 3.80 -2.61 -10.87
CA ARG A 110 4.50 -1.61 -11.67
C ARG A 110 5.62 -0.92 -10.90
N LEU A 111 5.42 -0.60 -9.61
CA LEU A 111 6.47 -0.02 -8.77
C LEU A 111 7.67 -0.97 -8.60
N LEU A 112 7.41 -2.27 -8.41
CA LEU A 112 8.46 -3.28 -8.32
C LEU A 112 9.25 -3.39 -9.63
N ALA A 113 8.58 -3.36 -10.77
CA ALA A 113 9.23 -3.31 -12.07
C ALA A 113 10.07 -2.04 -12.23
N LEU A 114 9.52 -0.86 -11.92
CA LEU A 114 10.25 0.42 -11.98
C LEU A 114 11.47 0.45 -11.05
N ARG A 115 11.34 -0.13 -9.84
CA ARG A 115 12.47 -0.24 -8.91
C ARG A 115 13.61 -1.02 -9.54
N THR A 116 13.31 -2.16 -10.16
CA THR A 116 14.29 -3.00 -10.85
C THR A 116 14.87 -2.30 -12.08
N GLU A 117 14.04 -1.71 -12.93
CA GLU A 117 14.44 -1.00 -14.15
C GLU A 117 15.36 0.19 -13.86
N LYS A 118 15.13 0.90 -12.75
CA LYS A 118 15.86 2.11 -12.38
C LYS A 118 17.01 1.87 -11.38
N MET A 119 17.25 0.62 -10.98
CA MET A 119 18.35 0.28 -10.07
C MET A 119 19.69 0.62 -10.71
N GLN A 120 20.57 1.32 -9.99
CA GLN A 120 21.90 1.71 -10.44
C GLN A 120 22.95 1.29 -9.41
N ASP A 121 23.98 0.58 -9.86
CA ASP A 121 25.08 0.11 -9.01
C ASP A 121 24.58 -0.67 -7.76
N GLY A 122 23.51 -1.44 -7.92
CA GLY A 122 22.91 -2.21 -6.84
C GLY A 122 22.10 -1.38 -5.83
N LYS A 123 21.91 -0.08 -6.09
CA LYS A 123 21.12 0.81 -5.21
C LYS A 123 19.72 1.00 -5.77
N ALA A 124 18.74 0.82 -4.90
CA ALA A 124 17.36 1.06 -5.22
C ALA A 124 17.09 2.58 -5.34
N PRO A 125 16.31 3.02 -6.33
CA PRO A 125 15.97 4.44 -6.50
C PRO A 125 14.96 4.94 -5.46
N PHE A 126 14.19 4.04 -4.89
CA PHE A 126 13.17 4.30 -3.87
C PHE A 126 12.86 3.04 -3.07
N HIS A 127 12.31 3.23 -1.89
CA HIS A 127 11.83 2.19 -1.00
C HIS A 127 10.31 2.07 -1.07
N ILE A 128 9.76 0.84 -1.16
CA ILE A 128 8.32 0.58 -1.16
C ILE A 128 7.91 0.10 0.23
N ILE A 129 6.97 0.80 0.86
CA ILE A 129 6.44 0.44 2.17
C ILE A 129 4.92 0.21 2.03
N PRO A 130 4.46 -1.04 2.14
CA PRO A 130 3.03 -1.33 2.11
C PRO A 130 2.38 -0.86 3.41
N ARG A 131 1.15 -0.36 3.32
CA ARG A 131 0.33 0.06 4.46
C ARG A 131 -1.08 -0.50 4.31
N GLY A 132 -1.64 -1.05 5.38
CA GLY A 132 -3.01 -1.57 5.37
C GLY A 132 -4.04 -0.49 5.08
N CYS A 133 -3.82 0.73 5.57
CA CYS A 133 -4.71 1.86 5.29
C CYS A 133 -3.96 3.19 5.40
N LEU A 134 -4.19 4.08 4.43
CA LEU A 134 -3.74 5.47 4.43
C LEU A 134 -4.88 6.46 4.73
N SER A 135 -6.07 5.94 5.14
CA SER A 135 -7.25 6.73 5.56
C SER A 135 -7.87 7.62 4.47
N ILE A 136 -7.65 7.29 3.18
CA ILE A 136 -8.18 8.01 2.01
C ILE A 136 -8.87 7.02 1.05
N CYS A 137 -9.67 6.09 1.59
CA CYS A 137 -10.23 4.96 0.84
C CYS A 137 -11.15 5.38 -0.32
N GLU A 138 -11.86 6.50 -0.19
CA GLU A 138 -12.74 7.03 -1.24
C GLU A 138 -12.01 7.44 -2.52
N LYS A 139 -10.70 7.62 -2.44
CA LYS A 139 -9.81 8.04 -3.54
C LYS A 139 -8.76 6.98 -3.89
N GLY A 140 -9.07 5.71 -3.65
CA GLY A 140 -8.16 4.61 -4.00
C GLY A 140 -7.99 4.41 -5.52
N PRO A 141 -6.85 3.88 -5.97
CA PRO A 141 -5.69 3.54 -5.15
C PRO A 141 -4.90 4.78 -4.71
N VAL A 142 -4.28 4.69 -3.52
CA VAL A 142 -3.54 5.81 -2.92
C VAL A 142 -2.10 5.42 -2.66
N MET A 143 -1.19 6.32 -3.01
CA MET A 143 0.22 6.29 -2.62
C MET A 143 0.58 7.59 -1.92
N ILE A 144 1.47 7.53 -0.93
CA ILE A 144 2.14 8.71 -0.36
C ILE A 144 3.63 8.57 -0.68
N SER A 145 4.20 9.59 -1.29
CA SER A 145 5.65 9.69 -1.47
C SER A 145 6.27 10.58 -0.42
N ARG A 146 7.39 10.14 0.13
CA ARG A 146 8.25 10.92 1.02
C ARG A 146 9.63 11.03 0.42
N SER A 147 10.19 12.23 0.43
CA SER A 147 11.50 12.51 -0.12
C SER A 147 12.13 13.68 0.62
N PRO A 148 13.40 14.02 0.41
CA PRO A 148 14.02 15.24 0.95
C PRO A 148 13.28 16.53 0.56
N HIS A 149 12.44 16.49 -0.48
CA HIS A 149 11.63 17.63 -0.93
C HIS A 149 10.26 17.72 -0.24
N GLY A 150 9.91 16.76 0.61
CA GLY A 150 8.65 16.71 1.38
C GLY A 150 7.82 15.48 1.11
N GLU A 151 6.58 15.54 1.62
CA GLU A 151 5.58 14.47 1.50
C GLU A 151 4.48 14.90 0.52
N VAL A 152 4.12 14.01 -0.40
CA VAL A 152 3.03 14.24 -1.37
C VAL A 152 2.08 13.05 -1.38
N THR A 153 0.78 13.33 -1.29
CA THR A 153 -0.26 12.31 -1.44
C THR A 153 -0.71 12.24 -2.90
N HIS A 154 -0.74 11.03 -3.46
CA HIS A 154 -1.18 10.72 -4.81
C HIS A 154 -2.49 9.91 -4.75
N PRO A 155 -3.65 10.57 -4.72
CA PRO A 155 -4.95 9.89 -4.75
C PRO A 155 -5.30 9.46 -6.17
N GLU A 156 -6.12 8.41 -6.31
CA GLU A 156 -6.62 7.90 -7.59
C GLU A 156 -5.49 7.66 -8.62
N LEU A 157 -4.32 7.25 -8.12
CA LEU A 157 -3.11 7.09 -8.92
C LEU A 157 -3.28 5.96 -9.93
N ALA A 158 -3.23 6.29 -11.21
CA ALA A 158 -3.26 5.31 -12.28
C ALA A 158 -1.87 4.67 -12.49
N VAL A 159 -1.85 3.41 -12.93
CA VAL A 159 -0.59 2.68 -13.16
C VAL A 159 0.25 3.36 -14.24
N GLU A 160 -0.39 3.93 -15.25
CA GLU A 160 0.24 4.66 -16.36
C GLU A 160 0.96 5.94 -15.94
N ASP A 161 0.56 6.55 -14.81
CA ASP A 161 1.16 7.80 -14.30
C ASP A 161 2.40 7.55 -13.45
N LEU A 162 2.65 6.29 -13.03
CA LEU A 162 3.74 5.94 -12.12
C LEU A 162 5.13 6.28 -12.66
N ASP A 163 5.37 6.08 -13.94
CA ASP A 163 6.67 6.38 -14.58
C ASP A 163 7.04 7.85 -14.44
N GLU A 164 6.08 8.76 -14.64
CA GLU A 164 6.28 10.19 -14.46
C GLU A 164 6.50 10.55 -13.01
N VAL A 165 5.62 10.07 -12.11
CA VAL A 165 5.71 10.34 -10.66
C VAL A 165 7.05 9.87 -10.09
N VAL A 166 7.44 8.63 -10.37
CA VAL A 166 8.72 8.07 -9.89
C VAL A 166 9.91 8.84 -10.48
N SER A 167 9.84 9.22 -11.75
CA SER A 167 10.92 9.98 -12.38
C SER A 167 11.11 11.36 -11.76
N LEU A 168 10.03 12.04 -11.35
CA LEU A 168 10.10 13.32 -10.66
C LEU A 168 10.70 13.18 -9.24
N LEU A 169 10.33 12.11 -8.52
CA LEU A 169 10.78 11.87 -7.14
C LEU A 169 12.25 11.46 -7.05
N THR A 170 12.79 10.80 -8.07
CA THR A 170 14.15 10.27 -8.10
C THR A 170 15.16 11.16 -8.81
N GLN A 171 14.75 12.36 -9.24
CA GLN A 171 15.69 13.35 -9.82
C GLN A 171 16.65 13.87 -8.74
N PRO A 172 17.93 13.95 -9.03
CA PRO A 172 18.87 14.59 -8.13
C PRO A 172 18.50 16.07 -7.94
N ALA A 173 18.67 16.57 -6.71
CA ALA A 173 18.43 17.96 -6.35
C ALA A 173 19.43 18.92 -7.02
#